data_ab55f2b5d44bea53d9df3901abd4700c
#
_entry.id   ab55f2b5d44bea53d9df3901abd4700c
#
_cell.length_a   1.000
_cell.length_b   1.000
_cell.length_c   1.000
_cell.angle_alpha   90.00
_cell.angle_beta   90.00
_cell.angle_gamma   90.00
#
_symmetry.space_group_name_H-M   'P 1'
#
loop_
_entity.id
_entity.type
_entity.pdbx_description
1 polymer ?
#
loop_
_entity_poly.entity_id
_entity_poly.type
_entity_poly.pdbx_seq_one_letter_code
_entity_poly.pdbx_strand_id
1 'polypeptide(L)'
;MGDGTAGFQIAEWETARRYNLPIIFVIGNDRRWGAEVEIQIRDYGNDRAKFCYLDEITRYDIIAKGLGCEGLYIKTENELVKALNNSMLSKMTTVLDVQMEGLPAPEF
;
A
#
# COMPACT_ATOMS: atom_id res chain seq x y z
N MET A 1 -0.10 -5.88 -0.78
CA MET A 1 -1.35 -5.60 0.00
C MET A 1 -1.95 -4.29 -0.44
N GLY A 2 -3.26 -4.08 -0.26
CA GLY A 2 -3.88 -2.77 -0.44
C GLY A 2 -3.57 -1.82 0.72
N ASP A 3 -3.72 -0.52 0.49
CA ASP A 3 -3.50 0.53 1.49
C ASP A 3 -4.44 0.44 2.70
N GLY A 4 -5.71 0.09 2.50
CA GLY A 4 -6.63 -0.21 3.60
C GLY A 4 -6.11 -1.32 4.52
N THR A 5 -5.57 -2.41 3.95
CA THR A 5 -4.96 -3.51 4.70
C THR A 5 -3.66 -3.07 5.38
N ALA A 6 -2.86 -2.24 4.71
CA ALA A 6 -1.61 -1.73 5.27
C ALA A 6 -1.83 -1.00 6.60
N GLY A 7 -2.94 -0.26 6.73
CA GLY A 7 -3.30 0.46 7.94
C GLY A 7 -3.38 -0.42 9.20
N PHE A 8 -3.72 -1.70 9.06
CA PHE A 8 -3.78 -2.65 10.19
C PHE A 8 -2.42 -3.21 10.59
N GLN A 9 -1.42 -3.16 9.72
CA GLN A 9 -0.17 -3.91 9.89
C GLN A 9 1.08 -3.03 9.87
N ILE A 10 0.95 -1.72 9.89
CA ILE A 10 2.08 -0.78 9.85
C ILE A 10 3.12 -1.10 10.94
N ALA A 11 2.70 -1.47 12.14
CA ALA A 11 3.59 -1.80 13.24
C ALA A 11 4.49 -3.01 12.95
N GLU A 12 4.05 -3.94 12.10
CA GLU A 12 4.83 -5.12 11.74
C GLU A 12 6.04 -4.79 10.84
N TRP A 13 6.06 -3.63 10.22
CA TRP A 13 7.24 -3.16 9.48
C TRP A 13 8.41 -2.90 10.43
N GLU A 14 8.14 -2.34 11.62
CA GLU A 14 9.15 -2.20 12.67
C GLU A 14 9.62 -3.57 13.15
N THR A 15 8.70 -4.51 13.36
CA THR A 15 9.04 -5.88 13.74
C THR A 15 9.98 -6.51 12.71
N ALA A 16 9.65 -6.44 11.43
CA ALA A 16 10.51 -6.95 10.35
C ALA A 16 11.89 -6.27 10.35
N ARG A 17 11.92 -4.94 10.53
CA ARG A 17 13.17 -4.18 10.59
C ARG A 17 14.03 -4.56 11.80
N ARG A 18 13.43 -4.69 12.98
CA ARG A 18 14.11 -5.03 14.23
C ARG A 18 14.77 -6.41 14.18
N TYR A 19 14.13 -7.37 13.51
CA TYR A 19 14.66 -8.71 13.32
C TYR A 19 15.51 -8.87 12.04
N ASN A 20 15.80 -7.77 11.33
CA ASN A 20 16.58 -7.76 10.08
C ASN A 20 16.02 -8.71 9.01
N LEU A 21 14.71 -8.77 8.88
CA LEU A 21 14.04 -9.58 7.87
C LEU A 21 13.98 -8.79 6.54
N PRO A 22 14.54 -9.29 5.44
CA PRO A 22 14.53 -8.59 4.15
C PRO A 22 13.20 -8.75 3.43
N ILE A 23 12.13 -8.21 4.03
CA ILE A 23 10.78 -8.28 3.48
C ILE A 23 10.52 -7.06 2.61
N ILE A 24 9.94 -7.26 1.44
CA ILE A 24 9.47 -6.20 0.56
C ILE A 24 7.94 -6.14 0.67
N PHE A 25 7.43 -5.08 1.27
CA PHE A 25 6.00 -4.78 1.35
C PHE A 25 5.61 -3.93 0.15
N VAL A 26 4.82 -4.49 -0.76
CA VAL A 26 4.25 -3.76 -1.90
C VAL A 26 2.83 -3.35 -1.54
N ILE A 27 2.58 -2.04 -1.47
CA ILE A 27 1.28 -1.46 -1.17
C ILE A 27 0.68 -0.92 -2.46
N GLY A 28 -0.42 -1.52 -2.93
CA GLY A 28 -1.25 -0.94 -3.97
C GLY A 28 -2.13 0.13 -3.33
N ASN A 29 -1.78 1.39 -3.55
CA ASN A 29 -2.41 2.55 -2.91
C ASN A 29 -3.34 3.26 -3.88
N ASP A 30 -4.62 2.94 -3.80
CA ASP A 30 -5.71 3.60 -4.52
C ASP A 30 -6.56 4.52 -3.61
N ARG A 31 -6.11 4.73 -2.37
CA ARG A 31 -6.72 5.61 -1.35
C ARG A 31 -8.15 5.24 -0.99
N ARG A 32 -8.44 3.94 -0.94
CA ARG A 32 -9.77 3.47 -0.58
C ARG A 32 -9.78 2.04 -0.04
N TRP A 33 -10.82 1.73 0.68
CA TRP A 33 -11.24 0.37 0.94
C TRP A 33 -12.03 -0.12 -0.28
N GLY A 34 -11.32 -0.54 -1.32
CA GLY A 34 -11.91 -0.79 -2.63
C GLY A 34 -13.06 -1.79 -2.61
N ALA A 35 -12.91 -2.90 -1.90
CA ALA A 35 -13.97 -3.92 -1.79
C ALA A 35 -15.23 -3.34 -1.14
N GLU A 36 -15.10 -2.57 -0.07
CA GLU A 36 -16.20 -1.94 0.64
C GLU A 36 -16.89 -0.86 -0.20
N VAL A 37 -16.11 -0.09 -0.98
CA VAL A 37 -16.68 0.87 -1.94
C VAL A 37 -17.56 0.15 -2.95
N GLU A 38 -17.06 -0.92 -3.57
CA GLU A 38 -17.80 -1.66 -4.59
C GLU A 38 -19.07 -2.31 -4.03
N ILE A 39 -19.01 -2.91 -2.82
CA ILE A 39 -20.17 -3.47 -2.14
C ILE A 39 -21.21 -2.40 -1.88
N GLN A 40 -20.81 -1.24 -1.37
CA GLN A 40 -21.76 -0.14 -1.08
C GLN A 40 -22.40 0.40 -2.36
N ILE A 41 -21.63 0.55 -3.43
CA ILE A 41 -22.13 0.99 -4.74
C ILE A 41 -23.13 -0.02 -5.30
N ARG A 42 -22.76 -1.30 -5.28
CA ARG A 42 -23.61 -2.38 -5.79
C ARG A 42 -24.95 -2.46 -5.05
N ASP A 43 -24.91 -2.40 -3.72
CA ASP A 43 -26.08 -2.68 -2.88
C ASP A 43 -26.95 -1.45 -2.62
N TYR A 44 -26.35 -0.27 -2.65
CA TYR A 44 -27.04 0.98 -2.25
C TYR A 44 -26.95 2.12 -3.28
N GLY A 45 -26.19 1.96 -4.38
CA GLY A 45 -26.03 2.96 -5.44
C GLY A 45 -24.80 3.85 -5.26
N ASN A 46 -24.37 4.49 -6.35
CA ASN A 46 -23.11 5.25 -6.45
C ASN A 46 -22.94 6.35 -5.40
N ASP A 47 -24.05 7.00 -4.98
CA ASP A 47 -24.00 8.11 -4.01
C ASP A 47 -23.89 7.63 -2.55
N ARG A 48 -23.82 6.33 -2.32
CA ARG A 48 -23.88 5.74 -0.99
C ARG A 48 -22.56 5.20 -0.47
N ALA A 49 -21.50 5.12 -1.29
CA ALA A 49 -20.17 4.77 -0.85
C ALA A 49 -19.63 5.86 0.09
N LYS A 50 -19.63 5.59 1.40
CA LYS A 50 -19.20 6.54 2.44
C LYS A 50 -18.20 5.91 3.38
N PHE A 51 -17.29 6.75 3.90
CA PHE A 51 -16.28 6.34 4.90
C PHE A 51 -15.29 5.27 4.43
N CYS A 52 -15.25 4.99 3.14
CA CYS A 52 -14.36 3.99 2.54
C CYS A 52 -13.21 4.62 1.75
N TYR A 53 -13.17 5.94 1.67
CA TYR A 53 -12.08 6.68 1.03
C TYR A 53 -11.06 7.10 2.07
N LEU A 54 -9.78 6.86 1.78
CA LEU A 54 -8.66 7.23 2.62
C LEU A 54 -8.08 8.58 2.19
N ASP A 55 -7.29 9.19 3.06
CA ASP A 55 -6.71 10.50 2.83
C ASP A 55 -5.66 10.47 1.71
N GLU A 56 -5.73 11.42 0.79
CA GLU A 56 -4.82 11.55 -0.35
C GLU A 56 -3.38 11.89 0.03
N ILE A 57 -3.19 12.45 1.23
CA ILE A 57 -1.86 12.86 1.71
C ILE A 57 -1.12 11.76 2.46
N THR A 58 -1.77 10.61 2.73
CA THR A 58 -1.12 9.50 3.44
C THR A 58 0.06 8.97 2.63
N ARG A 59 1.22 8.90 3.26
CA ARG A 59 2.50 8.49 2.67
C ARG A 59 3.08 7.31 3.42
N TYR A 60 2.82 6.11 2.94
CA TYR A 60 3.32 4.86 3.54
C TYR A 60 4.84 4.74 3.46
N ASP A 61 5.47 5.27 2.41
CA ASP A 61 6.92 5.33 2.28
C ASP A 61 7.58 6.18 3.36
N ILE A 62 6.96 7.29 3.76
CA ILE A 62 7.45 8.14 4.86
C ILE A 62 7.27 7.44 6.22
N ILE A 63 6.12 6.79 6.44
CA ILE A 63 5.86 6.01 7.65
C ILE A 63 6.92 4.91 7.79
N ALA A 64 7.21 4.19 6.71
CA ALA A 64 8.23 3.15 6.69
C ALA A 64 9.61 3.68 7.10
N LYS A 65 10.01 4.85 6.59
CA LYS A 65 11.26 5.51 6.98
C LYS A 65 11.26 5.88 8.46
N GLY A 66 10.15 6.34 9.00
CA GLY A 66 9.98 6.62 10.42
C GLY A 66 10.15 5.37 11.30
N LEU A 67 9.85 4.19 10.79
CA LEU A 67 10.05 2.89 11.44
C LEU A 67 11.43 2.27 11.17
N GLY A 68 12.33 2.97 10.47
CA GLY A 68 13.68 2.51 10.17
C GLY A 68 13.78 1.58 8.95
N CYS A 69 12.73 1.44 8.17
CA CYS A 69 12.71 0.71 6.91
C CYS A 69 13.14 1.60 5.72
N GLU A 70 13.46 0.99 4.59
CA GLU A 70 13.45 1.71 3.33
C GLU A 70 12.01 1.97 2.89
N GLY A 71 11.74 3.16 2.38
CA GLY A 71 10.42 3.54 1.86
C GLY A 71 10.56 4.24 0.52
N LEU A 72 9.81 3.78 -0.48
CA LEU A 72 9.84 4.34 -1.83
C LEU A 72 8.42 4.65 -2.31
N TYR A 73 8.23 5.86 -2.86
CA TYR A 73 6.98 6.31 -3.45
C TYR A 73 7.03 6.10 -4.95
N ILE A 74 6.15 5.27 -5.48
CA ILE A 74 6.19 4.74 -6.84
C ILE A 74 4.97 5.24 -7.62
N LYS A 75 5.22 5.86 -8.78
CA LYS A 75 4.17 6.38 -9.66
C LYS A 75 4.09 5.71 -11.01
N THR A 76 5.14 5.01 -11.42
CA THR A 76 5.22 4.40 -12.74
C THR A 76 5.69 2.95 -12.67
N GLU A 77 5.34 2.18 -13.68
CA GLU A 77 5.78 0.79 -13.81
C GLU A 77 7.31 0.67 -13.83
N ASN A 78 7.98 1.55 -14.55
CA ASN A 78 9.45 1.56 -14.62
C ASN A 78 10.10 1.80 -13.25
N GLU A 79 9.53 2.71 -12.44
CA GLU A 79 9.98 2.94 -11.07
C GLU A 79 9.77 1.69 -10.21
N LEU A 80 8.63 1.00 -10.36
CA LEU A 80 8.33 -0.22 -9.62
C LEU A 80 9.34 -1.32 -9.93
N VAL A 81 9.60 -1.59 -11.20
CA VAL A 81 10.58 -2.62 -11.63
C VAL A 81 11.96 -2.30 -11.06
N LYS A 82 12.39 -1.06 -11.17
CA LYS A 82 13.69 -0.62 -10.64
C LYS A 82 13.76 -0.74 -9.12
N ALA A 83 12.71 -0.33 -8.43
CA ALA A 83 12.62 -0.41 -6.97
C ALA A 83 12.66 -1.86 -6.48
N LEU A 84 11.89 -2.76 -7.10
CA LEU A 84 11.89 -4.19 -6.77
C LEU A 84 13.29 -4.80 -6.92
N ASN A 85 13.95 -4.57 -8.06
CA ASN A 85 15.30 -5.10 -8.29
C ASN A 85 16.30 -4.58 -7.25
N ASN A 86 16.27 -3.30 -6.92
CA ASN A 86 17.16 -2.72 -5.91
C ASN A 86 16.87 -3.26 -4.52
N SER A 87 15.58 -3.38 -4.14
CA SER A 87 15.18 -3.88 -2.82
C SER A 87 15.57 -5.35 -2.61
N MET A 88 15.49 -6.17 -3.65
CA MET A 88 15.97 -7.56 -3.60
C MET A 88 17.47 -7.67 -3.33
N LEU A 89 18.26 -6.69 -3.77
CA LEU A 89 19.71 -6.64 -3.56
C LEU A 89 20.09 -6.03 -2.21
N SER A 90 19.33 -5.06 -1.71
CA SER A 90 19.67 -4.30 -0.50
C SER A 90 19.57 -5.13 0.77
N LYS A 91 18.78 -6.21 0.78
CA LYS A 91 18.47 -7.04 1.95
C LYS A 91 17.90 -6.26 3.14
N MET A 92 17.33 -5.11 2.88
CA MET A 92 16.65 -4.29 3.87
C MET A 92 15.14 -4.56 3.85
N THR A 93 14.48 -4.39 5.02
CA THR A 93 13.02 -4.27 5.03
C THR A 93 12.62 -3.04 4.24
N THR A 94 11.84 -3.22 3.18
CA THR A 94 11.48 -2.14 2.24
C THR A 94 9.98 -2.06 2.06
N VAL A 95 9.43 -0.84 2.01
CA VAL A 95 8.02 -0.58 1.71
C VAL A 95 7.93 0.21 0.40
N LEU A 96 7.22 -0.33 -0.56
CA LEU A 96 6.92 0.31 -1.85
C LEU A 96 5.49 0.81 -1.83
N ASP A 97 5.30 2.12 -1.74
CA ASP A 97 3.99 2.81 -1.79
C ASP A 97 3.66 3.10 -3.26
N VAL A 98 2.95 2.15 -3.90
CA VAL A 98 2.65 2.17 -5.33
C VAL A 98 1.32 2.85 -5.57
N GLN A 99 1.35 4.01 -6.22
CA GLN A 99 0.15 4.77 -6.55
C GLN A 99 -0.61 4.08 -7.66
N MET A 100 -1.89 3.79 -7.43
CA MET A 100 -2.76 3.10 -8.36
C MET A 100 -4.05 3.88 -8.60
N GLU A 101 -4.67 3.65 -9.74
CA GLU A 101 -6.06 4.03 -9.96
C GLU A 101 -6.97 3.03 -9.25
N GLY A 102 -8.05 3.53 -8.65
CA GLY A 102 -9.06 2.67 -8.04
C GLY A 102 -9.89 1.96 -9.10
N LEU A 103 -9.63 0.69 -9.30
CA LEU A 103 -10.40 -0.19 -10.18
C LEU A 103 -11.25 -1.14 -9.33
N PRO A 104 -12.42 -1.60 -9.86
CA PRO A 104 -13.17 -2.66 -9.22
C PRO A 104 -12.32 -3.91 -9.00
N ALA A 105 -12.51 -4.58 -7.86
CA ALA A 105 -11.87 -5.87 -7.63
C ALA A 105 -12.34 -6.88 -8.70
N PRO A 106 -11.46 -7.81 -9.17
CA PRO A 106 -11.89 -8.88 -10.06
C PRO A 106 -13.01 -9.69 -9.42
N GLU A 107 -14.04 -10.01 -10.20
CA GLU A 107 -15.04 -11.00 -9.79
C GLU A 107 -14.39 -12.39 -9.83
N PHE A 108 -14.51 -13.11 -8.74
CA PHE A 108 -14.06 -14.51 -8.63
C PHE A 108 -15.22 -15.47 -8.73
#